data_0e588e7ff6cb053f61ddab334f68c239
#
_entry.id   0e588e7ff6cb053f61ddab334f68c239
#
_cell.length_a   1.000
_cell.length_b   1.000
_cell.length_c   1.000
_cell.angle_alpha   90.00
_cell.angle_beta   90.00
_cell.angle_gamma   90.00
#
_symmetry.space_group_name_H-M   'P 1'
#
loop_
_entity.id
_entity.type
_entity.pdbx_description
1 polymer ?
#
loop_
_entity_poly.entity_id
_entity_poly.type
_entity_poly.pdbx_seq_one_letter_code
_entity_poly.pdbx_strand_id
1 'polypeptide(L)'
;MGNGIVRRIDDLGRIVIPKEIRRAFKIKEGDPLEIFTARNGSIIIKPYRKSWEEYALEWFDNHVSLMNSHTISFIHSGDHTICTVWDEQHHRCWVGKAKRHVSDEYDSRIGKVAAYARAMCIPIDDLIGYED
;
A
#
# COMPACT_ATOMS: atom_id res chain seq x y z
N MET A 1 16.91 -27.23 -6.05
CA MET A 1 16.04 -26.74 -7.13
C MET A 1 14.97 -27.77 -7.43
N GLY A 2 13.73 -27.35 -7.37
CA GLY A 2 12.63 -28.20 -7.77
C GLY A 2 12.58 -28.40 -9.29
N ASN A 3 12.04 -29.52 -9.73
CA ASN A 3 11.73 -29.73 -11.14
C ASN A 3 10.53 -28.89 -11.53
N GLY A 4 10.59 -28.28 -12.70
CA GLY A 4 9.47 -27.53 -13.24
C GLY A 4 8.31 -28.44 -13.62
N ILE A 5 7.11 -27.90 -13.60
CA ILE A 5 5.91 -28.60 -14.07
C ILE A 5 5.64 -28.09 -15.48
N VAL A 6 5.46 -29.01 -16.43
CA VAL A 6 5.18 -28.69 -17.82
C VAL A 6 3.67 -28.60 -18.02
N ARG A 7 3.19 -27.48 -18.53
CA ARG A 7 1.79 -27.27 -18.92
C ARG A 7 1.73 -26.69 -20.34
N ARG A 8 0.67 -27.03 -21.05
CA ARG A 8 0.46 -26.51 -22.40
C ARG A 8 -0.43 -25.29 -22.36
N ILE A 9 -0.07 -24.30 -23.16
CA ILE A 9 -0.90 -23.14 -23.41
C ILE A 9 -2.04 -23.55 -24.38
N ASP A 10 -3.25 -23.07 -24.12
CA ASP A 10 -4.39 -23.37 -24.98
C ASP A 10 -4.52 -22.36 -26.16
N ASP A 11 -5.56 -22.53 -26.97
CA ASP A 11 -5.80 -21.68 -28.14
C ASP A 11 -6.18 -20.24 -27.79
N LEU A 12 -6.59 -19.99 -26.56
CA LEU A 12 -6.89 -18.65 -26.04
C LEU A 12 -5.72 -18.03 -25.24
N GLY A 13 -4.55 -18.68 -25.25
CA GLY A 13 -3.39 -18.18 -24.52
C GLY A 13 -3.43 -18.43 -23.01
N ARG A 14 -4.25 -19.35 -22.54
CA ARG A 14 -4.40 -19.64 -21.11
C ARG A 14 -3.51 -20.81 -20.69
N ILE A 15 -3.04 -20.75 -19.48
CA ILE A 15 -2.31 -21.83 -18.82
C ILE A 15 -2.90 -22.06 -17.43
N VAL A 16 -2.97 -23.32 -17.02
CA VAL A 16 -3.47 -23.66 -15.68
C VAL A 16 -2.29 -23.71 -14.71
N ILE A 17 -2.38 -22.96 -13.63
CA ILE A 17 -1.42 -23.04 -12.53
C ILE A 17 -1.74 -24.28 -11.72
N PRO A 18 -0.78 -25.22 -11.55
CA PRO A 18 -1.01 -26.45 -10.80
C PRO A 18 -1.46 -26.20 -9.37
N LYS A 19 -2.31 -27.07 -8.87
CA LYS A 19 -2.88 -26.99 -7.53
C LYS A 19 -1.85 -26.92 -6.43
N GLU A 20 -0.75 -27.65 -6.59
CA GLU A 20 0.37 -27.67 -5.63
C GLU A 20 1.03 -26.29 -5.50
N ILE A 21 1.19 -25.58 -6.63
CA ILE A 21 1.74 -24.23 -6.66
C ILE A 21 0.76 -23.24 -6.04
N ARG A 22 -0.52 -23.35 -6.39
CA ARG A 22 -1.56 -22.48 -5.81
C ARG A 22 -1.63 -22.60 -4.29
N ARG A 23 -1.51 -23.83 -3.77
CA ARG A 23 -1.50 -24.08 -2.32
C ARG A 23 -0.25 -23.53 -1.65
N ALA A 24 0.92 -23.73 -2.27
CA ALA A 24 2.20 -23.26 -1.72
C ALA A 24 2.22 -21.73 -1.58
N PHE A 25 1.63 -21.00 -2.53
CA PHE A 25 1.59 -19.54 -2.53
C PHE A 25 0.25 -18.93 -2.07
N LYS A 26 -0.67 -19.78 -1.60
CA LYS A 26 -2.00 -19.36 -1.12
C LYS A 26 -2.77 -18.54 -2.17
N ILE A 27 -2.72 -18.96 -3.40
CA ILE A 27 -3.42 -18.33 -4.53
C ILE A 27 -4.83 -18.92 -4.62
N LYS A 28 -5.83 -18.03 -4.59
CA LYS A 28 -7.24 -18.39 -4.66
C LYS A 28 -7.89 -17.82 -5.91
N GLU A 29 -9.05 -18.36 -6.27
CA GLU A 29 -9.86 -17.83 -7.36
C GLU A 29 -10.10 -16.33 -7.20
N GLY A 30 -9.87 -15.58 -8.26
CA GLY A 30 -10.04 -14.13 -8.26
C GLY A 30 -8.84 -13.34 -7.78
N ASP A 31 -7.82 -13.99 -7.23
CA ASP A 31 -6.63 -13.31 -6.79
C ASP A 31 -5.87 -12.69 -7.98
N PRO A 32 -5.42 -11.43 -7.88
CA PRO A 32 -4.64 -10.83 -8.92
C PRO A 32 -3.21 -11.40 -8.94
N LEU A 33 -2.72 -11.66 -10.14
CA LEU A 33 -1.34 -12.10 -10.38
C LEU A 33 -0.64 -11.09 -11.27
N GLU A 34 0.62 -10.91 -11.02
CA GLU A 34 1.48 -10.02 -11.79
C GLU A 34 2.42 -10.86 -12.66
N ILE A 35 2.52 -10.51 -13.94
CA ILE A 35 3.28 -11.26 -14.94
C ILE A 35 4.42 -10.39 -15.45
N PHE A 36 5.64 -10.89 -15.33
CA PHE A 36 6.84 -10.21 -15.81
C PHE A 36 7.56 -11.07 -16.84
N THR A 37 8.34 -10.43 -17.68
CA THR A 37 9.27 -11.11 -18.58
C THR A 37 10.71 -10.85 -18.13
N ALA A 38 11.54 -11.87 -18.21
CA ALA A 38 12.97 -11.76 -17.94
C ALA A 38 13.76 -11.82 -19.25
N ARG A 39 14.97 -11.26 -19.27
CA ARG A 39 15.81 -11.19 -20.46
C ARG A 39 16.25 -12.56 -20.99
N ASN A 40 16.28 -13.58 -20.12
CA ASN A 40 16.62 -14.95 -20.47
C ASN A 40 15.49 -15.73 -21.14
N GLY A 41 14.39 -15.08 -21.48
CA GLY A 41 13.22 -15.72 -22.07
C GLY A 41 12.26 -16.34 -21.07
N SER A 42 12.42 -16.07 -19.79
CA SER A 42 11.52 -16.56 -18.74
C SER A 42 10.31 -15.66 -18.56
N ILE A 43 9.21 -16.27 -18.18
CA ILE A 43 7.99 -15.58 -17.72
C ILE A 43 7.88 -15.82 -16.22
N ILE A 44 7.77 -14.77 -15.46
CA ILE A 44 7.65 -14.83 -14.00
C ILE A 44 6.25 -14.42 -13.62
N ILE A 45 5.56 -15.29 -12.88
CA ILE A 45 4.22 -15.02 -12.36
C ILE A 45 4.30 -15.01 -10.85
N LYS A 46 3.82 -13.95 -10.23
CA LYS A 46 3.77 -13.87 -8.77
C LYS A 46 2.48 -13.26 -8.29
N PRO A 47 2.04 -13.56 -7.05
CA PRO A 47 0.89 -12.89 -6.47
C PRO A 47 1.10 -11.38 -6.44
N TYR A 48 0.10 -10.63 -6.91
CA TYR A 48 0.12 -9.18 -6.83
C TYR A 48 -0.23 -8.77 -5.39
N ARG A 49 0.68 -8.02 -4.79
CA ARG A 49 0.45 -7.43 -3.48
C ARG A 49 0.76 -5.95 -3.56
N LYS A 50 -0.14 -5.13 -3.05
CA LYS A 50 0.12 -3.70 -2.95
C LYS A 50 1.29 -3.47 -2.01
N SER A 51 2.14 -2.49 -2.31
CA SER A 51 3.15 -2.03 -1.37
C SER A 51 2.47 -1.40 -0.15
N TRP A 52 3.18 -1.33 0.98
CA TRP A 52 2.64 -0.66 2.16
C TRP A 52 2.30 0.81 1.88
N GLU A 53 3.06 1.46 1.00
CA GLU A 53 2.80 2.83 0.57
C GLU A 53 1.47 2.96 -0.16
N GLU A 54 1.15 2.03 -1.05
CA GLU A 54 -0.14 2.01 -1.76
C GLU A 54 -1.31 1.81 -0.78
N TYR A 55 -1.18 0.90 0.18
CA TYR A 55 -2.19 0.71 1.22
C TYR A 55 -2.37 1.96 2.07
N ALA A 56 -1.27 2.60 2.45
CA ALA A 56 -1.32 3.81 3.26
C ALA A 56 -2.00 4.97 2.52
N LEU A 57 -1.69 5.15 1.25
CA LEU A 57 -2.31 6.19 0.42
C LEU A 57 -3.81 5.93 0.22
N GLU A 58 -4.21 4.70 -0.05
CA GLU A 58 -5.62 4.33 -0.21
C GLU A 58 -6.38 4.53 1.10
N TRP A 59 -5.81 4.10 2.21
CA TRP A 59 -6.39 4.34 3.53
C TRP A 59 -6.58 5.83 3.79
N PHE A 60 -5.58 6.64 3.49
CA PHE A 60 -5.62 8.09 3.71
C PHE A 60 -6.74 8.74 2.90
N ASP A 61 -6.84 8.42 1.61
CA ASP A 61 -7.88 8.97 0.74
C ASP A 61 -9.28 8.60 1.24
N ASN A 62 -9.48 7.36 1.64
CA ASN A 62 -10.75 6.89 2.18
C ASN A 62 -11.09 7.55 3.52
N HIS A 63 -10.12 7.68 4.40
CA HIS A 63 -10.33 8.26 5.72
C HIS A 63 -10.63 9.77 5.64
N VAL A 64 -9.87 10.50 4.85
CA VAL A 64 -10.06 11.94 4.66
C VAL A 64 -11.42 12.25 4.04
N SER A 65 -11.90 11.41 3.13
CA SER A 65 -13.22 11.59 2.51
C SER A 65 -14.37 11.53 3.51
N LEU A 66 -14.18 10.90 4.66
CA LEU A 66 -15.17 10.80 5.73
C LEU A 66 -15.13 12.00 6.70
N MET A 67 -14.12 12.86 6.59
CA MET A 67 -13.87 13.97 7.50
C MET A 67 -14.49 15.29 6.99
N ASN A 68 -15.77 15.27 6.65
CA ASN A 68 -16.46 16.40 5.97
C ASN A 68 -16.54 17.68 6.80
N SER A 69 -16.51 17.58 8.13
CA SER A 69 -16.62 18.73 9.03
C SER A 69 -15.27 19.25 9.53
N HIS A 70 -14.18 18.72 8.98
CA HIS A 70 -12.83 19.06 9.41
C HIS A 70 -12.05 19.72 8.28
N THR A 71 -11.19 20.65 8.64
CA THR A 71 -10.21 21.23 7.72
C THR A 71 -8.86 20.59 7.98
N ILE A 72 -8.28 19.99 6.95
CA ILE A 72 -7.00 19.29 7.04
C ILE A 72 -5.98 20.10 6.23
N SER A 73 -4.90 20.52 6.89
CA SER A 73 -3.83 21.31 6.29
C SER A 73 -2.48 20.64 6.48
N PHE A 74 -1.60 20.81 5.51
CA PHE A 74 -0.24 20.28 5.56
C PHE A 74 0.77 21.40 5.31
N ILE A 75 1.83 21.39 6.11
CA ILE A 75 2.97 22.29 5.96
C ILE A 75 4.23 21.45 5.88
N HIS A 76 5.06 21.74 4.89
CA HIS A 76 6.37 21.12 4.73
C HIS A 76 7.44 22.11 5.18
N SER A 77 8.30 21.66 6.10
CA SER A 77 9.42 22.46 6.60
C SER A 77 10.66 21.56 6.71
N GLY A 78 11.61 21.70 5.78
CA GLY A 78 12.77 20.84 5.72
C GLY A 78 12.39 19.38 5.56
N ASP A 79 12.82 18.53 6.50
CA ASP A 79 12.52 17.10 6.50
C ASP A 79 11.17 16.76 7.14
N HIS A 80 10.46 17.75 7.64
CA HIS A 80 9.24 17.53 8.40
C HIS A 80 8.00 17.84 7.59
N THR A 81 6.98 17.04 7.78
CA THR A 81 5.60 17.32 7.34
C THR A 81 4.74 17.48 8.59
N ILE A 82 4.04 18.58 8.66
CA ILE A 82 3.15 18.91 9.79
C ILE A 82 1.72 18.87 9.26
N CYS A 83 0.87 18.07 9.90
CA CYS A 83 -0.55 18.01 9.62
C CYS A 83 -1.32 18.71 10.74
N THR A 84 -2.22 19.62 10.37
CA THR A 84 -3.16 20.24 11.28
C THR A 84 -4.57 19.85 10.87
N VAL A 85 -5.31 19.28 11.82
CA VAL A 85 -6.72 18.91 11.64
C VAL A 85 -7.55 19.83 12.53
N TRP A 86 -8.41 20.64 11.91
CA TRP A 86 -9.30 21.56 12.61
C TRP A 86 -10.74 21.07 12.53
N ASP A 87 -11.37 20.90 13.69
CA ASP A 87 -12.79 20.59 13.82
C ASP A 87 -13.57 21.88 14.07
N GLU A 88 -14.31 22.33 13.08
CA GLU A 88 -15.09 23.57 13.17
C GLU A 88 -16.26 23.48 14.12
N GLN A 89 -16.87 22.30 14.27
CA GLN A 89 -18.03 22.11 15.15
C GLN A 89 -17.67 22.19 16.63
N HIS A 90 -16.53 21.58 17.01
CA HIS A 90 -16.14 21.47 18.41
C HIS A 90 -14.97 22.39 18.78
N HIS A 91 -14.49 23.21 17.85
CA HIS A 91 -13.35 24.12 18.03
C HIS A 91 -12.11 23.40 18.58
N ARG A 92 -11.80 22.24 18.01
CA ARG A 92 -10.63 21.43 18.39
C ARG A 92 -9.63 21.36 17.27
N CYS A 93 -8.37 21.28 17.66
CA CYS A 93 -7.26 21.18 16.73
C CYS A 93 -6.34 20.04 17.15
N TRP A 94 -5.97 19.21 16.17
CA TRP A 94 -4.97 18.16 16.35
C TRP A 94 -3.80 18.44 15.42
N VAL A 95 -2.59 18.20 15.93
CA VAL A 95 -1.37 18.42 15.17
C VAL A 95 -0.53 17.14 15.20
N GLY A 96 -0.11 16.70 14.02
CA GLY A 96 0.79 15.58 13.86
C GLY A 96 2.01 15.96 13.05
N LYS A 97 3.16 15.37 13.38
CA LYS A 97 4.41 15.61 12.67
C LYS A 97 5.01 14.31 12.18
N ALA A 98 5.53 14.31 10.97
CA ALA A 98 6.32 13.23 10.43
C ALA A 98 7.66 13.77 9.97
N LYS A 99 8.73 13.06 10.29
CA LYS A 99 10.07 13.38 9.83
C LYS A 99 10.50 12.34 8.80
N ARG A 100 11.02 12.81 7.67
CA ARG A 100 11.63 11.94 6.67
C ARG A 100 12.88 11.28 7.24
N HIS A 101 12.99 9.96 7.07
CA HIS A 101 14.21 9.26 7.39
C HIS A 101 15.27 9.53 6.30
N VAL A 102 16.54 9.69 6.71
CA VAL A 102 17.63 10.05 5.78
C VAL A 102 17.83 9.02 4.67
N SER A 103 17.53 7.75 4.94
CA SER A 103 17.66 6.65 3.99
C SER A 103 16.45 6.45 3.09
N ASP A 104 15.34 7.16 3.32
CA ASP A 104 14.11 6.98 2.55
C ASP A 104 14.15 7.78 1.27
N GLU A 105 13.63 7.19 0.19
CA GLU A 105 13.28 7.97 -0.98
C GLU A 105 12.17 8.95 -0.62
N TYR A 106 12.29 10.17 -1.17
CA TYR A 106 11.34 11.21 -0.83
C TYR A 106 10.00 10.96 -1.53
N ASP A 107 8.98 10.65 -0.76
CA ASP A 107 7.60 10.70 -1.20
C ASP A 107 6.80 11.59 -0.25
N SER A 108 6.46 12.79 -0.70
CA SER A 108 5.72 13.77 0.10
C SER A 108 4.32 13.27 0.50
N ARG A 109 3.74 12.37 -0.32
CA ARG A 109 2.43 11.79 -0.02
C ARG A 109 2.48 10.92 1.23
N ILE A 110 3.53 10.14 1.38
CA ILE A 110 3.73 9.28 2.56
C ILE A 110 3.97 10.13 3.82
N GLY A 111 4.73 11.21 3.69
CA GLY A 111 4.90 12.16 4.80
C GLY A 111 3.57 12.74 5.29
N LYS A 112 2.67 13.08 4.37
CA LYS A 112 1.32 13.56 4.70
C LYS A 112 0.50 12.49 5.43
N VAL A 113 0.51 11.25 4.95
CA VAL A 113 -0.21 10.13 5.60
C VAL A 113 0.28 9.93 7.02
N ALA A 114 1.60 9.89 7.24
CA ALA A 114 2.19 9.70 8.55
C ALA A 114 1.86 10.87 9.51
N ALA A 115 1.95 12.10 9.04
CA ALA A 115 1.61 13.27 9.83
C ALA A 115 0.12 13.29 10.23
N TYR A 116 -0.76 12.97 9.29
CA TYR A 116 -2.18 12.87 9.54
C TYR A 116 -2.53 11.77 10.55
N ALA A 117 -1.96 10.58 10.38
CA ALA A 117 -2.17 9.48 11.32
C ALA A 117 -1.75 9.86 12.75
N ARG A 118 -0.62 10.54 12.90
CA ARG A 118 -0.17 11.02 14.21
C ARG A 118 -1.09 12.11 14.79
N ALA A 119 -1.59 13.01 13.95
CA ALA A 119 -2.55 14.01 14.39
C ALA A 119 -3.84 13.36 14.94
N MET A 120 -4.30 12.30 14.29
CA MET A 120 -5.52 11.58 14.69
C MET A 120 -5.26 10.48 15.71
N CYS A 121 -4.02 10.33 16.19
CA CYS A 121 -3.62 9.30 17.15
C CYS A 121 -3.89 7.87 16.64
N ILE A 122 -3.74 7.66 15.35
CA ILE A 122 -3.93 6.34 14.71
C ILE A 122 -2.55 5.68 14.60
N PRO A 123 -2.36 4.46 15.17
CA PRO A 123 -1.12 3.74 15.01
C PRO A 123 -0.82 3.45 13.54
N ILE A 124 0.42 3.69 13.12
CA ILE A 124 0.83 3.47 11.72
C ILE A 124 0.65 2.01 11.33
N ASP A 125 0.85 1.09 12.25
CA ASP A 125 0.68 -0.35 12.01
C ASP A 125 -0.76 -0.71 11.61
N ASP A 126 -1.75 0.03 12.09
CA ASP A 126 -3.15 -0.18 11.72
C ASP A 126 -3.45 0.25 10.28
N LEU A 127 -2.60 1.12 9.68
CA LEU A 127 -2.77 1.58 8.31
C LEU A 127 -2.37 0.53 7.28
N ILE A 128 -1.51 -0.38 7.68
CA ILE A 128 -0.80 -1.24 6.74
C ILE A 128 -1.48 -2.61 6.62
N GLY A 129 -2.44 -2.93 7.50
CA GLY A 129 -3.16 -4.19 7.43
C GLY A 129 -2.19 -5.37 7.27
N TYR A 130 -1.20 -5.48 8.15
CA TYR A 130 -0.28 -6.60 8.13
C TYR A 130 -1.08 -7.89 8.39
N GLU A 131 -1.38 -8.56 7.32
CA GLU A 131 -1.63 -9.99 7.39
C GLU A 131 -0.28 -10.68 7.26
N ASP A 132 0.21 -11.14 8.37
CA ASP A 132 1.33 -12.07 8.37
C ASP A 132 0.96 -13.36 7.65
#